data_27c2799f15815496448bcc33acd85dd9
#
_entry.id   27c2799f15815496448bcc33acd85dd9
#
_cell.length_a   1.000
_cell.length_b   1.000
_cell.length_c   1.000
_cell.angle_alpha   90.00
_cell.angle_beta   90.00
_cell.angle_gamma   90.00
#
_symmetry.space_group_name_H-M   'P 1'
#
loop_
_entity.id
_entity.type
_entity.pdbx_description
1 polymer ?
#
loop_
_entity_poly.entity_id
_entity_poly.type
_entity_poly.pdbx_seq_one_letter_code
_entity_poly.pdbx_strand_id
1 'polypeptide(L)'
;MTLPDLTWPAAWHRPAFRGQLGAVVVLLLLLTSQLPRYFAWVQARPGRTLPDPLLAALPAHDVSGLTFAVIYLGIGLGVTVLLPRPLRLLRALWAYLGLHLLRCLTLYLLPLEPPPGLVLLRDPLVDQLIYAAPAPITKDLFFSGHTATLLLLALAVPVGWRRWGLLAGTVAIGTLVLVQHAHYTYDVLAAPLFVGLAWWLSGAAVGRTLFRAKAQP
;
A
#
# COMPACT_ATOMS: atom_id res chain seq x y z
N MET A 1 16.02 -13.61 -0.01
CA MET A 1 16.44 -13.98 1.36
C MET A 1 15.21 -14.44 2.12
N THR A 2 15.16 -15.72 2.50
CA THR A 2 14.07 -16.29 3.33
C THR A 2 14.29 -15.89 4.77
N LEU A 3 13.32 -15.21 5.38
CA LEU A 3 13.36 -14.88 6.80
C LEU A 3 13.03 -16.14 7.61
N PRO A 4 13.77 -16.44 8.69
CA PRO A 4 13.42 -17.55 9.56
C PRO A 4 12.08 -17.30 10.25
N ASP A 5 11.30 -18.37 10.44
CA ASP A 5 10.05 -18.28 11.21
C ASP A 5 10.39 -18.29 12.71
N LEU A 6 10.43 -17.10 13.30
CA LEU A 6 10.60 -16.90 14.75
C LEU A 6 9.23 -16.72 15.39
N THR A 7 9.10 -17.17 16.65
CA THR A 7 7.98 -16.82 17.52
C THR A 7 8.15 -15.39 18.06
N TRP A 8 7.06 -14.78 18.53
CA TRP A 8 7.10 -13.45 19.13
C TRP A 8 8.05 -13.37 20.34
N PRO A 9 8.05 -14.31 21.31
CA PRO A 9 9.02 -14.27 22.40
C PRO A 9 10.47 -14.29 21.90
N ALA A 10 10.80 -15.19 20.96
CA ALA A 10 12.15 -15.29 20.41
C ALA A 10 12.58 -14.02 19.62
N ALA A 11 11.66 -13.36 18.93
CA ALA A 11 11.92 -12.10 18.25
C ALA A 11 12.11 -10.96 19.27
N TRP A 12 11.27 -10.92 20.32
CA TRP A 12 11.29 -9.86 21.32
C TRP A 12 12.55 -9.85 22.16
N HIS A 13 13.19 -11.00 22.39
CA HIS A 13 14.51 -11.07 23.05
C HIS A 13 15.65 -10.41 22.26
N ARG A 14 15.42 -10.05 20.98
CA ARG A 14 16.43 -9.39 20.15
C ARG A 14 16.29 -7.85 20.24
N PRO A 15 17.26 -7.12 20.80
CA PRO A 15 17.19 -5.65 20.91
C PRO A 15 17.00 -4.97 19.56
N ALA A 16 17.68 -5.46 18.51
CA ALA A 16 17.55 -4.95 17.15
C ALA A 16 16.13 -5.08 16.58
N PHE A 17 15.40 -6.16 16.91
CA PHE A 17 14.00 -6.32 16.49
C PHE A 17 13.11 -5.27 17.17
N ARG A 18 13.23 -5.10 18.49
CA ARG A 18 12.45 -4.11 19.25
C ARG A 18 12.70 -2.70 18.76
N GLY A 19 13.97 -2.34 18.53
CA GLY A 19 14.35 -1.04 18.01
C GLY A 19 13.77 -0.77 16.63
N GLN A 20 13.85 -1.74 15.72
CA GLN A 20 13.26 -1.59 14.37
C GLN A 20 11.74 -1.55 14.38
N LEU A 21 11.08 -2.39 15.21
CA LEU A 21 9.63 -2.38 15.33
C LEU A 21 9.15 -1.04 15.90
N GLY A 22 9.78 -0.55 16.98
CA GLY A 22 9.49 0.76 17.53
C GLY A 22 9.70 1.88 16.52
N ALA A 23 10.83 1.87 15.81
CA ALA A 23 11.14 2.88 14.81
C ALA A 23 10.11 2.90 13.67
N VAL A 24 9.77 1.74 13.07
CA VAL A 24 8.81 1.71 11.96
C VAL A 24 7.41 2.12 12.42
N VAL A 25 6.98 1.75 13.62
CA VAL A 25 5.68 2.16 14.17
C VAL A 25 5.63 3.69 14.36
N VAL A 26 6.66 4.27 14.98
CA VAL A 26 6.75 5.72 15.17
C VAL A 26 6.76 6.45 13.83
N LEU A 27 7.55 5.98 12.85
CA LEU A 27 7.60 6.59 11.52
C LEU A 27 6.27 6.49 10.77
N LEU A 28 5.55 5.37 10.87
CA LEU A 28 4.22 5.23 10.30
C LEU A 28 3.21 6.17 10.96
N LEU A 29 3.24 6.30 12.29
CA LEU A 29 2.37 7.25 13.00
C LEU A 29 2.67 8.70 12.62
N LEU A 30 3.93 9.08 12.50
CA LEU A 30 4.35 10.40 12.03
C LEU A 30 3.89 10.63 10.59
N LEU A 31 4.12 9.68 9.71
CA LEU A 31 3.67 9.77 8.31
C LEU A 31 2.16 9.95 8.22
N THR A 32 1.39 9.05 8.87
CA THR A 32 -0.09 9.10 8.81
C THR A 32 -0.65 10.39 9.39
N SER A 33 -0.02 10.96 10.41
CA SER A 33 -0.42 12.26 10.98
C SER A 33 -0.25 13.43 10.00
N GLN A 34 0.67 13.32 9.03
CA GLN A 34 0.92 14.37 8.03
C GLN A 34 0.15 14.15 6.72
N LEU A 35 -0.31 12.92 6.45
CA LEU A 35 -1.02 12.61 5.19
C LEU A 35 -2.22 13.51 4.92
N PRO A 36 -3.10 13.87 5.88
CA PRO A 36 -4.24 14.76 5.58
C PRO A 36 -3.81 16.12 5.05
N ARG A 37 -2.76 16.72 5.63
CA ARG A 37 -2.21 18.01 5.16
C ARG A 37 -1.56 17.85 3.79
N TYR A 38 -0.84 16.77 3.59
CA TYR A 38 -0.18 16.48 2.34
C TYR A 38 -1.20 16.27 1.20
N PHE A 39 -2.24 15.48 1.42
CA PHE A 39 -3.31 15.27 0.43
C PHE A 39 -4.11 16.53 0.15
N ALA A 40 -4.39 17.37 1.15
CA ALA A 40 -5.02 18.67 0.92
C ALA A 40 -4.18 19.56 -0.01
N TRP A 41 -2.86 19.55 0.19
CA TRP A 41 -1.93 20.26 -0.69
C TRP A 41 -1.88 19.66 -2.10
N VAL A 42 -1.83 18.32 -2.25
CA VAL A 42 -1.89 17.64 -3.56
C VAL A 42 -3.19 17.99 -4.28
N GLN A 43 -4.32 17.96 -3.57
CA GLN A 43 -5.64 18.28 -4.14
C GLN A 43 -5.76 19.71 -4.66
N ALA A 44 -5.09 20.67 -4.01
CA ALA A 44 -5.10 22.09 -4.41
C ALA A 44 -4.19 22.39 -5.62
N ARG A 45 -3.26 21.48 -5.98
CA ARG A 45 -2.31 21.74 -7.08
C ARG A 45 -2.98 21.54 -8.44
N PRO A 46 -2.69 22.39 -9.44
CA PRO A 46 -3.03 22.10 -10.82
C PRO A 46 -2.21 20.89 -11.30
N GLY A 47 -2.86 19.97 -11.98
CA GLY A 47 -2.24 18.78 -12.54
C GLY A 47 -2.44 18.68 -14.05
N ARG A 48 -2.01 17.57 -14.62
CA ARG A 48 -2.19 17.25 -16.04
C ARG A 48 -3.10 16.03 -16.20
N THR A 49 -4.02 16.05 -17.15
CA THR A 49 -4.73 14.84 -17.58
C THR A 49 -3.82 14.05 -18.52
N LEU A 50 -3.85 12.71 -18.37
CA LEU A 50 -3.11 11.82 -19.25
C LEU A 50 -4.07 11.21 -20.30
N PRO A 51 -3.63 11.03 -21.55
CA PRO A 51 -4.37 10.22 -22.50
C PRO A 51 -4.29 8.75 -22.06
N ASP A 52 -5.45 8.10 -21.92
CA ASP A 52 -5.55 6.69 -21.56
C ASP A 52 -6.57 5.99 -22.46
N PRO A 53 -6.13 5.45 -23.61
CA PRO A 53 -7.03 4.80 -24.56
C PRO A 53 -7.74 3.57 -24.02
N LEU A 54 -7.09 2.82 -23.09
CA LEU A 54 -7.71 1.64 -22.48
C LEU A 54 -8.84 2.07 -21.55
N LEU A 55 -8.59 3.07 -20.70
CA LEU A 55 -9.58 3.61 -19.79
C LEU A 55 -10.74 4.25 -20.55
N ALA A 56 -10.45 4.96 -21.65
CA ALA A 56 -11.48 5.58 -22.50
C ALA A 56 -12.41 4.56 -23.16
N ALA A 57 -11.98 3.31 -23.35
CA ALA A 57 -12.80 2.23 -23.90
C ALA A 57 -13.67 1.53 -22.84
N LEU A 58 -13.45 1.81 -21.55
CA LEU A 58 -14.21 1.23 -20.45
C LEU A 58 -15.36 2.16 -20.04
N PRO A 59 -16.60 1.66 -19.89
CA PRO A 59 -17.66 2.46 -19.31
C PRO A 59 -17.41 2.63 -17.79
N ALA A 60 -17.57 3.86 -17.28
CA ALA A 60 -17.41 4.14 -15.87
C ALA A 60 -18.64 3.68 -15.08
N HIS A 61 -18.41 2.91 -14.00
CA HIS A 61 -19.46 2.43 -13.11
C HIS A 61 -19.06 2.60 -11.65
N ASP A 62 -20.03 2.84 -10.77
CA ASP A 62 -19.78 2.83 -9.31
C ASP A 62 -19.67 1.37 -8.84
N VAL A 63 -18.46 1.00 -8.47
CA VAL A 63 -18.12 -0.30 -7.89
C VAL A 63 -17.47 -0.16 -6.51
N SER A 64 -17.71 0.98 -5.82
CA SER A 64 -17.09 1.30 -4.54
C SER A 64 -17.26 0.20 -3.50
N GLY A 65 -18.49 -0.31 -3.32
CA GLY A 65 -18.78 -1.36 -2.34
C GLY A 65 -17.95 -2.63 -2.60
N LEU A 66 -17.82 -3.07 -3.85
CA LEU A 66 -17.03 -4.24 -4.21
C LEU A 66 -15.52 -3.96 -4.03
N THR A 67 -15.07 -2.77 -4.42
CA THR A 67 -13.69 -2.33 -4.26
C THR A 67 -13.26 -2.40 -2.80
N PHE A 68 -14.05 -1.82 -1.90
CA PHE A 68 -13.73 -1.83 -0.47
C PHE A 68 -13.92 -3.20 0.17
N ALA A 69 -14.89 -4.01 -0.27
CA ALA A 69 -14.99 -5.40 0.18
C ALA A 69 -13.71 -6.19 -0.14
N VAL A 70 -13.21 -6.10 -1.38
CA VAL A 70 -11.99 -6.81 -1.79
C VAL A 70 -10.77 -6.32 -1.00
N ILE A 71 -10.59 -4.99 -0.83
CA ILE A 71 -9.42 -4.46 -0.10
C ILE A 71 -9.46 -4.84 1.38
N TYR A 72 -10.61 -4.72 2.06
CA TYR A 72 -10.72 -5.06 3.49
C TYR A 72 -10.57 -6.55 3.76
N LEU A 73 -11.17 -7.41 2.94
CA LEU A 73 -10.97 -8.85 3.03
C LEU A 73 -9.50 -9.23 2.80
N GLY A 74 -8.85 -8.61 1.82
CA GLY A 74 -7.43 -8.82 1.55
C GLY A 74 -6.53 -8.34 2.67
N ILE A 75 -6.78 -7.15 3.25
CA ILE A 75 -6.05 -6.65 4.42
C ILE A 75 -6.26 -7.58 5.61
N GLY A 76 -7.50 -7.97 5.91
CA GLY A 76 -7.83 -8.90 6.99
C GLY A 76 -7.09 -10.23 6.83
N LEU A 77 -7.13 -10.82 5.63
CA LEU A 77 -6.39 -12.04 5.32
C LEU A 77 -4.87 -11.87 5.49
N GLY A 78 -4.30 -10.78 4.96
CA GLY A 78 -2.87 -10.50 5.07
C GLY A 78 -2.43 -10.33 6.52
N VAL A 79 -3.15 -9.52 7.29
CA VAL A 79 -2.85 -9.24 8.71
C VAL A 79 -2.94 -10.51 9.54
N THR A 80 -4.02 -11.30 9.41
CA THR A 80 -4.19 -12.55 10.17
C THR A 80 -3.06 -13.56 9.91
N VAL A 81 -2.53 -13.59 8.68
CA VAL A 81 -1.39 -14.45 8.33
C VAL A 81 -0.07 -13.90 8.85
N LEU A 82 0.14 -12.58 8.84
CA LEU A 82 1.39 -11.94 9.23
C LEU A 82 1.52 -11.77 10.74
N LEU A 83 0.42 -11.58 11.45
CA LEU A 83 0.40 -11.31 12.89
C LEU A 83 1.18 -12.37 13.72
N PRO A 84 1.07 -13.69 13.48
CA PRO A 84 1.88 -14.69 14.20
C PRO A 84 3.35 -14.77 13.72
N ARG A 85 3.77 -13.97 12.73
CA ARG A 85 5.09 -14.04 12.07
C ARG A 85 5.87 -12.72 12.21
N PRO A 86 6.50 -12.46 13.38
CA PRO A 86 7.05 -11.14 13.73
C PRO A 86 8.05 -10.61 12.70
N LEU A 87 8.93 -11.44 12.14
CA LEU A 87 9.92 -10.96 11.18
C LEU A 87 9.31 -10.61 9.81
N ARG A 88 8.30 -11.38 9.38
CA ARG A 88 7.58 -11.06 8.13
C ARG A 88 6.74 -9.81 8.31
N LEU A 89 6.06 -9.68 9.46
CA LEU A 89 5.32 -8.47 9.81
C LEU A 89 6.23 -7.24 9.85
N LEU A 90 7.37 -7.33 10.52
CA LEU A 90 8.35 -6.23 10.58
C LEU A 90 8.79 -5.80 9.16
N ARG A 91 9.11 -6.78 8.29
CA ARG A 91 9.48 -6.49 6.91
C ARG A 91 8.33 -5.86 6.13
N ALA A 92 7.10 -6.35 6.31
CA ALA A 92 5.91 -5.79 5.67
C ALA A 92 5.66 -4.34 6.12
N LEU A 93 5.84 -4.01 7.40
CA LEU A 93 5.71 -2.64 7.91
C LEU A 93 6.76 -1.70 7.32
N TRP A 94 8.02 -2.13 7.23
CA TRP A 94 9.07 -1.34 6.56
C TRP A 94 8.80 -1.16 5.07
N ALA A 95 8.32 -2.21 4.39
CA ALA A 95 7.95 -2.11 2.98
C ALA A 95 6.73 -1.18 2.79
N TYR A 96 5.75 -1.22 3.69
CA TYR A 96 4.59 -0.36 3.67
C TYR A 96 4.96 1.11 3.89
N LEU A 97 5.85 1.39 4.85
CA LEU A 97 6.41 2.74 5.03
C LEU A 97 7.13 3.22 3.76
N GLY A 98 8.03 2.40 3.21
CA GLY A 98 8.75 2.72 1.98
C GLY A 98 7.82 2.97 0.79
N LEU A 99 6.77 2.16 0.66
CA LEU A 99 5.76 2.30 -0.37
C LEU A 99 5.03 3.65 -0.27
N HIS A 100 4.65 4.07 0.94
CA HIS A 100 3.98 5.36 1.16
C HIS A 100 4.91 6.56 0.94
N LEU A 101 6.18 6.45 1.30
CA LEU A 101 7.17 7.48 0.99
C LEU A 101 7.39 7.61 -0.52
N LEU A 102 7.48 6.49 -1.25
CA LEU A 102 7.53 6.49 -2.71
C LEU A 102 6.26 7.11 -3.31
N ARG A 103 5.08 6.80 -2.74
CA ARG A 103 3.82 7.42 -3.17
C ARG A 103 3.80 8.92 -2.95
N CYS A 104 4.21 9.40 -1.78
CA CYS A 104 4.35 10.84 -1.55
C CYS A 104 5.32 11.48 -2.55
N LEU A 105 6.45 10.83 -2.84
CA LEU A 105 7.42 11.33 -3.82
C LEU A 105 6.82 11.40 -5.23
N THR A 106 6.12 10.36 -5.68
CA THR A 106 5.52 10.35 -7.02
C THR A 106 4.39 11.37 -7.16
N LEU A 107 3.54 11.52 -6.15
CA LEU A 107 2.51 12.56 -6.12
C LEU A 107 3.10 13.97 -6.13
N TYR A 108 4.27 14.17 -5.50
CA TYR A 108 4.99 15.44 -5.55
C TYR A 108 5.53 15.74 -6.95
N LEU A 109 6.14 14.74 -7.59
CA LEU A 109 6.82 14.90 -8.89
C LEU A 109 5.87 14.92 -10.09
N LEU A 110 4.73 14.22 -9.98
CA LEU A 110 3.77 13.99 -11.07
C LEU A 110 2.36 14.47 -10.66
N PRO A 111 2.10 15.79 -10.67
CA PRO A 111 0.78 16.30 -10.39
C PRO A 111 -0.17 15.94 -11.54
N LEU A 112 -1.15 15.06 -11.25
CA LEU A 112 -2.15 14.62 -12.20
C LEU A 112 -3.54 15.11 -11.81
N GLU A 113 -4.36 15.40 -12.84
CA GLU A 113 -5.81 15.54 -12.68
C GLU A 113 -6.47 14.16 -12.75
N PRO A 114 -7.63 13.97 -12.12
CA PRO A 114 -8.34 12.71 -12.21
C PRO A 114 -8.73 12.38 -13.65
N PRO A 115 -8.86 11.07 -13.97
CA PRO A 115 -9.30 10.65 -15.29
C PRO A 115 -10.66 11.24 -15.66
N PRO A 116 -10.91 11.51 -16.94
CA PRO A 116 -12.25 11.87 -17.41
C PRO A 116 -13.27 10.77 -17.04
N GLY A 117 -14.45 11.19 -16.61
CA GLY A 117 -15.50 10.26 -16.20
C GLY A 117 -15.30 9.63 -14.83
N LEU A 118 -14.41 10.18 -13.98
CA LEU A 118 -14.23 9.73 -12.60
C LEU A 118 -15.58 9.56 -11.90
N VAL A 119 -15.82 8.36 -11.40
CA VAL A 119 -16.86 8.07 -10.40
C VAL A 119 -16.18 8.07 -9.02
N LEU A 120 -16.67 8.90 -8.09
CA LEU A 120 -16.05 9.04 -6.77
C LEU A 120 -16.01 7.71 -6.03
N LEU A 121 -14.82 7.31 -5.61
CA LEU A 121 -14.62 6.12 -4.82
C LEU A 121 -15.01 6.43 -3.35
N ARG A 122 -16.14 5.91 -2.90
CA ARG A 122 -16.67 6.13 -1.56
C ARG A 122 -16.29 4.98 -0.64
N ASP A 123 -15.45 5.28 0.35
CA ASP A 123 -15.07 4.31 1.38
C ASP A 123 -16.13 4.27 2.48
N PRO A 124 -16.92 3.17 2.60
CA PRO A 124 -18.01 3.10 3.56
C PRO A 124 -17.56 3.15 5.02
N LEU A 125 -16.31 2.79 5.34
CA LEU A 125 -15.80 2.86 6.71
C LEU A 125 -15.14 4.21 7.01
N VAL A 126 -14.38 4.76 6.06
CA VAL A 126 -13.67 6.02 6.23
C VAL A 126 -14.67 7.19 6.20
N ASP A 127 -15.63 7.17 5.30
CA ASP A 127 -16.66 8.20 5.20
C ASP A 127 -17.53 8.26 6.47
N GLN A 128 -17.78 7.09 7.11
CA GLN A 128 -18.60 7.04 8.33
C GLN A 128 -17.83 7.29 9.63
N LEU A 129 -16.53 6.91 9.69
CA LEU A 129 -15.78 6.87 10.94
C LEU A 129 -14.68 7.94 11.07
N ILE A 130 -14.14 8.44 9.96
CA ILE A 130 -12.90 9.22 9.99
C ILE A 130 -13.04 10.59 9.33
N TYR A 131 -13.88 10.75 8.31
CA TYR A 131 -13.97 11.99 7.55
C TYR A 131 -15.35 12.63 7.55
N ALA A 132 -15.46 13.68 8.35
CA ALA A 132 -16.21 14.85 7.96
C ALA A 132 -15.34 15.73 7.03
N ALA A 133 -14.59 15.15 6.08
CA ALA A 133 -13.78 15.93 5.17
C ALA A 133 -14.69 16.60 4.14
N PRO A 134 -14.57 17.92 3.92
CA PRO A 134 -15.48 18.68 3.07
C PRO A 134 -15.36 18.35 1.58
N ALA A 135 -14.35 17.60 1.14
CA ALA A 135 -14.16 17.22 -0.25
C ALA A 135 -13.40 15.88 -0.37
N PRO A 136 -13.82 14.99 -1.28
CA PRO A 136 -13.12 13.73 -1.54
C PRO A 136 -11.75 13.99 -2.18
N ILE A 137 -10.77 13.14 -1.84
CA ILE A 137 -9.44 13.16 -2.45
C ILE A 137 -9.55 12.45 -3.80
N THR A 138 -9.34 13.18 -4.89
CA THR A 138 -9.42 12.65 -6.27
C THR A 138 -8.08 12.67 -7.00
N LYS A 139 -7.08 13.40 -6.48
CA LYS A 139 -5.74 13.53 -7.08
C LYS A 139 -4.70 12.62 -6.42
N ASP A 140 -5.14 11.59 -5.71
CA ASP A 140 -4.27 10.56 -5.16
C ASP A 140 -3.90 9.53 -6.27
N LEU A 141 -3.17 10.02 -7.28
CA LEU A 141 -2.84 9.33 -8.53
C LEU A 141 -1.35 8.99 -8.59
N PHE A 142 -0.98 8.10 -9.51
CA PHE A 142 0.36 7.58 -9.75
C PHE A 142 1.16 7.26 -8.48
N PHE A 143 1.22 6.02 -8.12
CA PHE A 143 0.61 4.76 -8.58
C PHE A 143 -0.60 4.34 -7.72
N SER A 144 -1.40 3.32 -8.14
CA SER A 144 -2.58 2.88 -7.36
C SER A 144 -2.21 2.30 -5.99
N GLY A 145 -2.62 2.99 -4.91
CA GLY A 145 -2.38 2.56 -3.53
C GLY A 145 -3.14 1.30 -3.15
N HIS A 146 -4.37 1.15 -3.65
CA HIS A 146 -5.21 -0.03 -3.42
C HIS A 146 -4.56 -1.29 -4.01
N THR A 147 -4.17 -1.23 -5.29
CA THR A 147 -3.45 -2.33 -5.97
C THR A 147 -2.13 -2.64 -5.28
N ALA A 148 -1.37 -1.61 -4.92
CA ALA A 148 -0.06 -1.76 -4.27
C ALA A 148 -0.17 -2.40 -2.88
N THR A 149 -1.19 -2.06 -2.10
CA THR A 149 -1.39 -2.63 -0.76
C THR A 149 -1.63 -4.13 -0.81
N LEU A 150 -2.54 -4.61 -1.66
CA LEU A 150 -2.81 -6.06 -1.77
C LEU A 150 -1.62 -6.83 -2.34
N LEU A 151 -0.91 -6.25 -3.31
CA LEU A 151 0.29 -6.87 -3.86
C LEU A 151 1.41 -6.96 -2.81
N LEU A 152 1.59 -5.92 -1.98
CA LEU A 152 2.55 -5.95 -0.90
C LEU A 152 2.23 -7.06 0.11
N LEU A 153 0.96 -7.20 0.50
CA LEU A 153 0.52 -8.28 1.38
C LEU A 153 0.74 -9.65 0.74
N ALA A 154 0.49 -9.79 -0.57
CA ALA A 154 0.76 -11.02 -1.29
C ALA A 154 2.25 -11.40 -1.28
N LEU A 155 3.16 -10.42 -1.38
CA LEU A 155 4.60 -10.66 -1.26
C LEU A 155 5.03 -11.01 0.16
N ALA A 156 4.37 -10.44 1.16
CA ALA A 156 4.72 -10.62 2.57
C ALA A 156 4.28 -11.97 3.13
N VAL A 157 3.11 -12.49 2.71
CA VAL A 157 2.63 -13.79 3.20
C VAL A 157 3.42 -14.97 2.63
N PRO A 158 3.49 -16.12 3.33
CA PRO A 158 4.10 -17.34 2.80
C PRO A 158 3.44 -17.80 1.50
N VAL A 159 4.21 -18.52 0.67
CA VAL A 159 3.66 -19.16 -0.53
C VAL A 159 2.59 -20.16 -0.15
N GLY A 160 1.46 -20.11 -0.81
CA GLY A 160 0.31 -20.98 -0.56
C GLY A 160 -0.98 -20.34 -1.07
N TRP A 161 -2.12 -21.00 -0.86
CA TRP A 161 -3.42 -20.55 -1.37
C TRP A 161 -3.80 -19.12 -0.96
N ARG A 162 -3.41 -18.67 0.26
CA ARG A 162 -3.67 -17.31 0.77
C ARG A 162 -2.94 -16.25 -0.05
N ARG A 163 -1.71 -16.54 -0.45
CA ARG A 163 -0.95 -15.67 -1.35
C ARG A 163 -1.60 -15.57 -2.73
N TRP A 164 -2.05 -16.69 -3.27
CA TRP A 164 -2.76 -16.68 -4.55
C TRP A 164 -4.09 -15.95 -4.48
N GLY A 165 -4.82 -16.08 -3.36
CA GLY A 165 -6.02 -15.28 -3.09
C GLY A 165 -5.72 -13.76 -3.06
N LEU A 166 -4.63 -13.33 -2.41
CA LEU A 166 -4.20 -11.93 -2.40
C LEU A 166 -3.76 -11.44 -3.78
N LEU A 167 -3.09 -12.27 -4.60
CA LEU A 167 -2.76 -11.93 -5.98
C LEU A 167 -4.00 -11.78 -6.85
N ALA A 168 -4.96 -12.69 -6.71
CA ALA A 168 -6.26 -12.57 -7.38
C ALA A 168 -6.99 -11.29 -6.94
N GLY A 169 -6.99 -10.98 -5.64
CA GLY A 169 -7.50 -9.72 -5.10
C GLY A 169 -6.77 -8.48 -5.66
N THR A 170 -5.46 -8.58 -5.87
CA THR A 170 -4.67 -7.49 -6.50
C THR A 170 -5.14 -7.22 -7.93
N VAL A 171 -5.37 -8.26 -8.71
CA VAL A 171 -5.89 -8.12 -10.09
C VAL A 171 -7.31 -7.55 -10.05
N ALA A 172 -8.17 -8.10 -9.17
CA ALA A 172 -9.54 -7.62 -9.02
C ALA A 172 -9.58 -6.14 -8.65
N ILE A 173 -8.82 -5.70 -7.64
CA ILE A 173 -8.79 -4.29 -7.21
C ILE A 173 -8.26 -3.38 -8.32
N GLY A 174 -7.21 -3.81 -9.04
CA GLY A 174 -6.67 -3.07 -10.18
C GLY A 174 -7.72 -2.87 -11.27
N THR A 175 -8.52 -3.88 -11.57
CA THR A 175 -9.63 -3.79 -12.53
C THR A 175 -10.75 -2.88 -12.01
N LEU A 176 -11.17 -3.03 -10.75
CA LEU A 176 -12.26 -2.26 -10.16
C LEU A 176 -11.96 -0.75 -10.12
N VAL A 177 -10.74 -0.34 -9.77
CA VAL A 177 -10.37 1.08 -9.76
C VAL A 177 -10.30 1.67 -11.18
N LEU A 178 -10.05 0.84 -12.22
CA LEU A 178 -10.17 1.26 -13.62
C LEU A 178 -11.64 1.39 -14.04
N VAL A 179 -12.50 0.42 -13.70
CA VAL A 179 -13.94 0.49 -13.95
C VAL A 179 -14.57 1.72 -13.30
N GLN A 180 -14.05 2.15 -12.17
CA GLN A 180 -14.51 3.37 -11.47
C GLN A 180 -13.90 4.66 -12.03
N HIS A 181 -12.95 4.56 -12.97
CA HIS A 181 -12.12 5.68 -13.43
C HIS A 181 -11.43 6.44 -12.29
N ALA A 182 -11.19 5.75 -11.16
CA ALA A 182 -10.51 6.33 -10.00
C ALA A 182 -8.99 6.41 -10.20
N HIS A 183 -8.44 5.64 -11.13
CA HIS A 183 -7.03 5.60 -11.50
C HIS A 183 -6.85 5.49 -13.01
N TYR A 184 -5.71 5.97 -13.51
CA TYR A 184 -5.25 5.66 -14.86
C TYR A 184 -4.75 4.22 -14.95
N THR A 185 -4.80 3.64 -16.16
CA THR A 185 -4.18 2.34 -16.42
C THR A 185 -2.70 2.30 -16.03
N TYR A 186 -2.00 3.40 -16.27
CA TYR A 186 -0.58 3.57 -15.89
C TYR A 186 -0.34 3.46 -14.38
N ASP A 187 -1.28 3.93 -13.56
CA ASP A 187 -1.19 3.87 -12.10
C ASP A 187 -1.24 2.43 -11.60
N VAL A 188 -2.13 1.64 -12.19
CA VAL A 188 -2.31 0.23 -11.86
C VAL A 188 -1.10 -0.59 -12.31
N LEU A 189 -0.61 -0.35 -13.55
CA LEU A 189 0.54 -1.05 -14.11
C LEU A 189 1.87 -0.65 -13.44
N ALA A 190 1.98 0.56 -12.92
CA ALA A 190 3.17 1.00 -12.19
C ALA A 190 3.24 0.42 -10.78
N ALA A 191 2.12 0.09 -10.13
CA ALA A 191 2.08 -0.39 -8.76
C ALA A 191 3.04 -1.58 -8.48
N PRO A 192 3.15 -2.62 -9.34
CA PRO A 192 4.09 -3.72 -9.12
C PRO A 192 5.56 -3.29 -9.04
N LEU A 193 5.97 -2.29 -9.81
CA LEU A 193 7.35 -1.79 -9.81
C LEU A 193 7.69 -1.16 -8.45
N PHE A 194 6.82 -0.28 -7.95
CA PHE A 194 7.01 0.40 -6.67
C PHE A 194 6.91 -0.55 -5.48
N VAL A 195 5.99 -1.53 -5.55
CA VAL A 195 5.91 -2.60 -4.53
C VAL A 195 7.17 -3.45 -4.52
N GLY A 196 7.66 -3.86 -5.71
CA GLY A 196 8.92 -4.61 -5.84
C GLY A 196 10.12 -3.86 -5.24
N LEU A 197 10.22 -2.56 -5.53
CA LEU A 197 11.28 -1.69 -4.99
C LEU A 197 11.17 -1.57 -3.46
N ALA A 198 9.99 -1.26 -2.92
CA ALA A 198 9.77 -1.14 -1.48
C ALA A 198 10.07 -2.47 -0.76
N TRP A 199 9.65 -3.59 -1.34
CA TRP A 199 9.92 -4.93 -0.83
C TRP A 199 11.40 -5.29 -0.83
N TRP A 200 12.12 -4.92 -1.87
CA TRP A 200 13.57 -5.13 -1.98
C TRP A 200 14.32 -4.31 -0.93
N LEU A 201 14.02 -3.01 -0.82
CA LEU A 201 14.64 -2.10 0.15
C LEU A 201 14.40 -2.56 1.60
N SER A 202 13.16 -2.97 1.93
CA SER A 202 12.83 -3.48 3.26
C SER A 202 13.61 -4.74 3.63
N GLY A 203 13.83 -5.63 2.65
CA GLY A 203 14.64 -6.84 2.86
C GLY A 203 16.09 -6.52 3.18
N ALA A 204 16.66 -5.50 2.52
CA ALA A 204 18.02 -5.03 2.81
C ALA A 204 18.14 -4.36 4.20
N ALA A 205 17.12 -3.59 4.61
CA ALA A 205 17.09 -2.94 5.92
C ALA A 205 16.97 -3.94 7.07
N VAL A 206 15.95 -4.81 7.01
CA VAL A 206 15.67 -5.81 8.07
C VAL A 206 16.78 -6.87 8.14
N GLY A 207 17.26 -7.33 6.97
CA GLY A 207 18.30 -8.36 6.90
C GLY A 207 19.64 -7.92 7.49
N ARG A 208 20.12 -6.73 7.11
CA ARG A 208 21.41 -6.21 7.61
C ARG A 208 21.43 -6.05 9.12
N THR A 209 20.36 -5.54 9.70
CA THR A 209 20.32 -5.22 11.15
C THR A 209 20.12 -6.46 12.01
N LEU A 210 19.30 -7.42 11.59
CA LEU A 210 18.99 -8.59 12.40
C LEU A 210 20.03 -9.71 12.31
N PHE A 211 20.82 -9.75 11.23
CA PHE A 211 21.77 -10.85 10.98
C PHE A 211 23.24 -10.42 11.05
N ARG A 212 23.59 -9.13 10.99
CA ARG A 212 24.97 -8.65 11.25
C ARG A 212 25.41 -8.80 12.72
N ALA A 213 24.48 -8.81 13.66
CA ALA A 213 24.78 -8.97 15.10
C ALA A 213 25.37 -10.35 15.45
N LYS A 214 25.45 -11.33 14.51
CA LYS A 214 26.10 -12.62 14.71
C LYS A 214 27.59 -12.64 14.32
N ALA A 215 28.14 -11.56 13.83
CA ALA A 215 29.51 -11.50 13.32
C ALA A 215 30.47 -10.67 14.23
N GLN A 216 30.09 -10.37 15.46
CA GLN A 216 31.02 -9.86 16.46
C GLN A 216 31.39 -11.02 17.40
N PRO A 217 32.70 -11.35 17.51
CA PRO A 217 33.18 -12.39 18.40
C PRO A 217 32.95 -12.07 19.86
#